data_b00a09b20e99db859a2d949a16dd94d5
#
_entry.id   b00a09b20e99db859a2d949a16dd94d5
#
_cell.length_a   1.000
_cell.length_b   1.000
_cell.length_c   1.000
_cell.angle_alpha   90.00
_cell.angle_beta   90.00
_cell.angle_gamma   90.00
#
_symmetry.space_group_name_H-M   'P 1'
#
loop_
_entity.id
_entity.type
_entity.pdbx_description
1 polymer ?
#
loop_
_entity_poly.entity_id
_entity_poly.type
_entity_poly.pdbx_seq_one_letter_code
_entity_poly.pdbx_strand_id
1 'polypeptide(L)'
;MNNRKRNIQIFTISSFTFALFIGMFTFIKNFSVSYAIDTGINKSGLPSSTFKTNYTTTSTSNYIKDAVSANNGDTTYLNNFNVPKNLMTADNKTLLYILMKNLETPANSTESFELTTDNPTTITDNGLKYIITHGYNNTNTTNTIFTTNTYGNVSDNNIKQYITQVALWLYIYENNSKFTTTYCKDNACTFYDTSNNVITSQNIRSYITTCANYTNYNYLNYIIKLVDNAEKYTGGESSSIDVTKNGSSNYIFNDNFTLMMTEALTPQSKTNNSNYLYYSLEISDPNNYGAYFVDTNNNKLTNTDVMTGSFKVAVPLKEDIESMDLTTITIKVYGHYITNSGYDYRVTNSSNGLLKDKKTRYSNIMLGYVPTEIIEADFSLRNFVKISKIDAANSKELPGATLEITNVDDSSKKYSWVSTNTPHAIYLENGKYKLCETIAPKGYTLKTECINFTVDSKKIISVTMENDTTITPPNTGMFSSKSIYIIGSLLIVIGFSTIVIIYNKKQRLS
;
A
#
# COMPACT_ATOMS: atom_id res chain seq x y z
N MET A 1 -24.98 -5.74 59.76
CA MET A 1 -25.19 -4.56 58.86
C MET A 1 -23.94 -4.12 58.08
N ASN A 2 -22.78 -4.72 58.32
CA ASN A 2 -21.51 -4.26 57.68
C ASN A 2 -21.13 -4.96 56.36
N ASN A 3 -21.68 -6.12 56.06
CA ASN A 3 -21.29 -6.86 54.84
C ASN A 3 -22.02 -6.39 53.56
N ARG A 4 -23.20 -5.76 53.69
CA ARG A 4 -23.95 -5.25 52.54
C ARG A 4 -23.35 -3.94 51.96
N LYS A 5 -22.79 -3.09 52.80
CA LYS A 5 -22.14 -1.83 52.36
C LYS A 5 -20.78 -2.08 51.68
N ARG A 6 -20.07 -3.13 52.11
CA ARG A 6 -18.77 -3.48 51.53
C ARG A 6 -18.88 -4.08 50.11
N ASN A 7 -19.95 -4.88 49.87
CA ASN A 7 -20.21 -5.44 48.55
C ASN A 7 -20.70 -4.40 47.52
N ILE A 8 -21.42 -3.35 47.97
CA ILE A 8 -21.87 -2.26 47.10
C ILE A 8 -20.70 -1.37 46.71
N GLN A 9 -19.74 -1.12 47.63
CA GLN A 9 -18.53 -0.35 47.29
C GLN A 9 -17.59 -1.10 46.34
N ILE A 10 -17.45 -2.41 46.49
CA ILE A 10 -16.62 -3.24 45.56
C ILE A 10 -17.29 -3.30 44.19
N PHE A 11 -18.61 -3.37 44.10
CA PHE A 11 -19.32 -3.39 42.82
C PHE A 11 -19.29 -2.04 42.09
N THR A 12 -19.35 -0.92 42.82
CA THR A 12 -19.24 0.43 42.23
C THR A 12 -17.82 0.75 41.78
N ILE A 13 -16.78 0.32 42.51
CA ILE A 13 -15.39 0.49 42.13
C ILE A 13 -15.07 -0.38 40.91
N SER A 14 -15.55 -1.63 40.87
CA SER A 14 -15.38 -2.52 39.72
C SER A 14 -16.12 -2.01 38.48
N SER A 15 -17.32 -1.45 38.63
CA SER A 15 -18.06 -0.88 37.49
C SER A 15 -17.43 0.41 36.98
N PHE A 16 -16.85 1.23 37.86
CA PHE A 16 -16.18 2.46 37.48
C PHE A 16 -14.83 2.18 36.78
N THR A 17 -14.06 1.20 37.28
CA THR A 17 -12.82 0.75 36.60
C THR A 17 -13.13 0.06 35.29
N PHE A 18 -14.19 -0.71 35.16
CA PHE A 18 -14.59 -1.33 33.88
C PHE A 18 -15.10 -0.30 32.88
N ALA A 19 -15.87 0.70 33.34
CA ALA A 19 -16.29 1.82 32.49
C ALA A 19 -15.10 2.71 32.07
N LEU A 20 -14.11 2.92 32.94
CA LEU A 20 -12.87 3.63 32.60
C LEU A 20 -12.03 2.84 31.61
N PHE A 21 -11.97 1.50 31.72
CA PHE A 21 -11.28 0.62 30.78
C PHE A 21 -12.00 0.58 29.42
N ILE A 22 -13.33 0.53 29.39
CA ILE A 22 -14.10 0.60 28.14
C ILE A 22 -13.97 2.01 27.54
N GLY A 23 -14.03 3.07 28.34
CA GLY A 23 -13.78 4.44 27.89
C GLY A 23 -12.37 4.63 27.33
N MET A 24 -11.36 4.02 27.96
CA MET A 24 -9.98 4.03 27.46
C MET A 24 -9.82 3.20 26.19
N PHE A 25 -10.49 2.04 26.07
CA PHE A 25 -10.47 1.23 24.84
C PHE A 25 -11.26 1.87 23.71
N THR A 26 -12.35 2.57 23.97
CA THR A 26 -13.08 3.35 22.95
C THR A 26 -12.30 4.61 22.55
N PHE A 27 -11.57 5.23 23.49
CA PHE A 27 -10.68 6.35 23.19
C PHE A 27 -9.46 5.91 22.37
N ILE A 28 -8.90 4.71 22.65
CA ILE A 28 -7.79 4.13 21.88
C ILE A 28 -8.28 3.63 20.50
N LYS A 29 -9.54 3.20 20.35
CA LYS A 29 -10.08 2.83 19.02
C LYS A 29 -10.32 4.03 18.09
N ASN A 30 -10.50 5.23 18.64
CA ASN A 30 -10.69 6.45 17.85
C ASN A 30 -9.41 7.27 17.67
N PHE A 31 -8.29 6.83 18.22
CA PHE A 31 -6.97 7.26 17.79
C PHE A 31 -6.58 6.38 16.61
N SER A 32 -7.09 6.69 15.44
CA SER A 32 -6.26 6.59 14.25
C SER A 32 -5.10 7.56 14.51
N VAL A 33 -4.03 7.06 15.10
CA VAL A 33 -2.75 7.74 15.06
C VAL A 33 -2.38 7.72 13.58
N SER A 34 -2.86 8.73 12.87
CA SER A 34 -2.21 9.18 11.67
C SER A 34 -0.79 9.52 12.14
N TYR A 35 0.13 8.58 12.00
CA TYR A 35 1.53 8.93 11.89
C TYR A 35 1.66 9.61 10.53
N ALA A 36 1.07 10.80 10.40
CA ALA A 36 1.67 11.77 9.56
C ALA A 36 3.10 11.82 10.07
N ILE A 37 4.06 11.41 9.25
CA ILE A 37 5.44 11.76 9.46
C ILE A 37 5.37 13.27 9.57
N ASP A 38 5.41 13.80 10.79
CA ASP A 38 5.45 15.22 11.03
C ASP A 38 6.85 15.65 10.58
N THR A 39 6.95 15.88 9.28
CA THR A 39 8.18 16.31 8.61
C THR A 39 8.53 17.74 8.99
N GLY A 40 7.76 18.39 9.87
CA GLY A 40 7.86 19.81 10.11
C GLY A 40 7.43 20.66 8.89
N ILE A 41 6.88 20.01 7.86
CA ILE A 41 6.37 20.62 6.64
C ILE A 41 4.85 20.58 6.72
N ASN A 42 4.20 21.72 6.64
CA ASN A 42 2.75 21.80 6.59
C ASN A 42 2.22 21.23 5.24
N LYS A 43 0.92 20.99 5.13
CA LYS A 43 0.28 20.50 3.89
C LYS A 43 0.53 21.38 2.65
N SER A 44 1.03 22.59 2.80
CA SER A 44 1.43 23.48 1.71
C SER A 44 2.89 23.28 1.26
N GLY A 45 3.62 22.31 1.81
CA GLY A 45 5.00 22.00 1.44
C GLY A 45 6.03 22.98 1.99
N LEU A 46 5.63 23.93 2.82
CA LEU A 46 6.54 24.89 3.46
C LEU A 46 6.92 24.37 4.85
N PRO A 47 8.19 24.50 5.26
CA PRO A 47 8.60 24.17 6.61
C PRO A 47 7.83 25.02 7.61
N SER A 48 7.43 24.41 8.74
CA SER A 48 6.84 25.16 9.85
C SER A 48 7.82 26.18 10.38
N SER A 49 7.32 27.31 10.79
CA SER A 49 7.95 28.62 10.92
C SER A 49 9.21 28.78 11.77
N THR A 50 9.78 27.80 12.42
CA THR A 50 11.10 27.93 13.09
C THR A 50 11.67 26.55 13.40
N PHE A 51 12.77 26.21 12.76
CA PHE A 51 13.59 25.09 13.22
C PHE A 51 14.64 25.63 14.21
N LYS A 52 14.48 25.31 15.49
CA LYS A 52 15.56 25.49 16.45
C LYS A 52 16.46 24.28 16.38
N THR A 53 17.65 24.45 15.91
CA THR A 53 18.63 23.37 15.83
C THR A 53 19.59 23.49 16.99
N ASN A 54 19.51 22.57 17.94
CA ASN A 54 20.56 22.42 18.96
C ASN A 54 21.66 21.55 18.36
N TYR A 55 22.76 22.18 18.00
CA TYR A 55 23.97 21.48 17.56
C TYR A 55 24.79 21.09 18.78
N THR A 56 24.82 19.83 19.11
CA THR A 56 25.61 19.33 20.23
C THR A 56 26.79 18.45 19.79
N THR A 57 27.04 18.30 18.48
CA THR A 57 28.07 17.36 18.02
C THR A 57 29.37 18.07 17.67
N THR A 58 30.41 17.78 18.44
CA THR A 58 31.81 18.07 18.12
C THR A 58 32.47 17.00 17.24
N SER A 59 31.72 15.94 16.86
CA SER A 59 32.28 14.82 16.13
C SER A 59 32.02 14.91 14.64
N THR A 60 33.04 14.60 13.86
CA THR A 60 32.94 14.48 12.40
C THR A 60 33.19 13.01 11.99
N SER A 61 32.70 12.65 10.81
CA SER A 61 33.04 11.40 10.14
C SER A 61 33.91 11.69 8.92
N ASN A 62 34.83 10.78 8.64
CA ASN A 62 35.63 10.84 7.42
C ASN A 62 35.96 9.40 6.95
N TYR A 63 34.99 8.76 6.33
CA TYR A 63 35.16 7.38 5.86
C TYR A 63 36.20 7.24 4.74
N ILE A 64 36.51 8.31 4.02
CA ILE A 64 37.66 8.34 3.10
C ILE A 64 38.96 8.27 3.88
N LYS A 65 39.10 9.01 4.98
CA LYS A 65 40.26 8.90 5.88
C LYS A 65 40.42 7.48 6.44
N ASP A 66 39.31 6.87 6.85
CA ASP A 66 39.33 5.50 7.39
C ASP A 66 39.81 4.52 6.32
N ALA A 67 39.37 4.66 5.07
CA ALA A 67 39.80 3.85 3.94
C ALA A 67 41.30 4.02 3.65
N VAL A 68 41.78 5.26 3.62
CA VAL A 68 43.18 5.60 3.40
C VAL A 68 44.05 5.06 4.52
N SER A 69 43.66 5.26 5.78
CA SER A 69 44.39 4.79 6.96
C SER A 69 44.51 3.26 7.02
N ALA A 70 43.44 2.55 6.66
CA ALA A 70 43.43 1.09 6.64
C ALA A 70 44.31 0.49 5.54
N ASN A 71 44.63 1.24 4.47
CA ASN A 71 45.31 0.76 3.28
C ASN A 71 46.64 1.48 3.01
N ASN A 72 47.15 2.28 3.95
CA ASN A 72 48.38 3.09 3.78
C ASN A 72 48.36 3.97 2.52
N GLY A 73 47.21 4.53 2.21
CA GLY A 73 46.97 5.29 1.01
C GLY A 73 47.46 6.76 1.11
N ASP A 74 47.29 7.49 0.02
CA ASP A 74 47.64 8.91 -0.07
C ASP A 74 46.78 9.79 0.84
N THR A 75 47.43 10.63 1.66
CA THR A 75 46.79 11.52 2.65
C THR A 75 46.59 12.96 2.16
N THR A 76 47.01 13.28 0.93
CA THR A 76 47.10 14.64 0.41
C THR A 76 45.75 15.40 0.49
N TYR A 77 44.60 14.71 0.34
CA TYR A 77 43.30 15.34 0.24
C TYR A 77 42.38 15.09 1.44
N LEU A 78 42.85 14.49 2.51
CA LEU A 78 42.03 13.98 3.63
C LEU A 78 41.16 15.05 4.31
N ASN A 79 41.67 16.25 4.47
CA ASN A 79 40.95 17.32 5.19
C ASN A 79 39.69 17.80 4.48
N ASN A 80 39.55 17.49 3.19
CA ASN A 80 38.39 17.90 2.40
C ASN A 80 37.11 17.11 2.71
N PHE A 81 37.21 15.98 3.41
CA PHE A 81 36.12 15.01 3.54
C PHE A 81 35.62 14.84 4.97
N ASN A 82 35.87 15.84 5.83
CA ASN A 82 35.31 15.88 7.18
C ASN A 82 33.84 16.30 7.14
N VAL A 83 32.92 15.42 7.50
CA VAL A 83 31.47 15.64 7.51
C VAL A 83 30.96 15.60 8.95
N PRO A 84 30.21 16.61 9.41
CA PRO A 84 29.55 16.58 10.72
C PRO A 84 28.58 15.38 10.82
N LYS A 85 28.64 14.67 11.95
CA LYS A 85 27.71 13.57 12.23
C LYS A 85 26.39 14.11 12.77
N ASN A 86 25.29 13.42 12.43
CA ASN A 86 23.96 13.67 13.01
C ASN A 86 23.53 15.14 12.95
N LEU A 87 23.85 15.82 11.84
CA LEU A 87 23.35 17.15 11.62
C LEU A 87 21.84 17.09 11.33
N MET A 88 21.03 17.36 12.34
CA MET A 88 19.57 17.20 12.31
C MET A 88 18.88 18.41 12.94
N THR A 89 17.59 18.60 12.63
CA THR A 89 16.74 19.54 13.36
C THR A 89 16.63 19.20 14.84
N ALA A 90 16.28 20.17 15.68
CA ALA A 90 16.22 20.01 17.14
C ALA A 90 15.29 18.88 17.62
N ASP A 91 14.28 18.55 16.82
CA ASP A 91 13.38 17.42 17.07
C ASP A 91 13.95 16.07 16.61
N ASN A 92 15.20 16.07 16.08
CA ASN A 92 15.89 14.90 15.52
C ASN A 92 15.14 14.18 14.39
N LYS A 93 14.25 14.90 13.69
CA LYS A 93 13.42 14.29 12.64
C LYS A 93 13.94 14.55 11.23
N THR A 94 14.54 15.69 10.98
CA THR A 94 14.96 16.08 9.64
C THR A 94 16.48 16.28 9.57
N LEU A 95 17.12 15.59 8.63
CA LEU A 95 18.55 15.75 8.34
C LEU A 95 18.80 17.11 7.69
N LEU A 96 19.96 17.68 7.98
CA LEU A 96 20.45 18.91 7.37
C LEU A 96 21.72 18.59 6.57
N TYR A 97 21.88 19.25 5.43
CA TYR A 97 23.06 19.14 4.58
C TYR A 97 23.69 20.51 4.35
N ILE A 98 25.01 20.53 4.36
CA ILE A 98 25.81 21.75 4.23
C ILE A 98 26.09 21.99 2.76
N LEU A 99 25.72 23.17 2.25
CA LEU A 99 25.92 23.53 0.85
C LEU A 99 27.28 24.20 0.60
N MET A 100 27.79 24.97 1.55
CA MET A 100 29.04 25.72 1.42
C MET A 100 30.15 25.08 2.25
N LYS A 101 30.95 24.23 1.59
CA LYS A 101 31.94 23.36 2.23
C LYS A 101 32.99 24.03 3.11
N ASN A 102 33.51 25.17 2.68
CA ASN A 102 34.64 25.85 3.35
C ASN A 102 34.21 26.93 4.34
N LEU A 103 32.92 27.09 4.58
CA LEU A 103 32.43 27.99 5.61
C LEU A 103 32.19 27.26 6.93
N GLU A 104 32.21 28.03 8.01
CA GLU A 104 31.93 27.51 9.34
C GLU A 104 30.56 26.83 9.36
N THR A 105 30.52 25.68 9.96
CA THR A 105 29.27 24.93 10.07
C THR A 105 28.73 25.06 11.49
N PRO A 106 27.42 25.14 11.66
CA PRO A 106 26.83 25.20 12.99
C PRO A 106 27.27 24.03 13.92
N ALA A 107 27.63 22.87 13.33
CA ALA A 107 28.07 21.71 14.08
C ALA A 107 29.37 21.92 14.89
N ASN A 108 30.16 22.94 14.56
CA ASN A 108 31.39 23.28 15.27
C ASN A 108 31.20 24.40 16.30
N SER A 109 29.98 24.87 16.54
CA SER A 109 29.64 25.98 17.40
C SER A 109 28.97 25.48 18.69
N THR A 110 29.25 26.15 19.81
CA THR A 110 28.54 25.96 21.09
C THR A 110 27.26 26.78 21.15
N GLU A 111 26.94 27.56 20.10
CA GLU A 111 25.79 28.43 20.03
C GLU A 111 24.57 27.73 19.41
N SER A 112 23.39 28.15 19.81
CA SER A 112 22.13 27.70 19.19
C SER A 112 21.87 28.50 17.93
N PHE A 113 21.52 27.85 16.84
CA PHE A 113 21.19 28.46 15.57
C PHE A 113 19.71 28.26 15.23
N GLU A 114 19.11 29.28 14.65
CA GLU A 114 17.77 29.20 14.08
C GLU A 114 17.88 29.23 12.57
N LEU A 115 17.13 28.34 11.90
CA LEU A 115 16.90 28.45 10.47
C LEU A 115 15.82 29.52 10.28
N THR A 116 16.14 30.61 9.59
CA THR A 116 15.13 31.63 9.32
C THR A 116 14.26 31.17 8.15
N THR A 117 12.95 31.24 8.37
CA THR A 117 11.93 31.01 7.35
C THR A 117 11.58 32.29 6.58
N ASP A 118 12.11 33.44 6.98
CA ASP A 118 11.88 34.73 6.30
C ASP A 118 12.59 34.75 4.94
N ASN A 119 12.01 34.10 3.95
CA ASN A 119 12.47 33.92 2.58
C ASN A 119 13.58 32.85 2.41
N PRO A 120 13.27 31.54 2.58
CA PRO A 120 14.18 30.53 2.10
C PRO A 120 14.39 30.70 0.59
N THR A 121 15.64 30.59 0.16
CA THR A 121 15.94 30.68 -1.28
C THR A 121 15.50 29.41 -1.95
N THR A 122 14.69 29.52 -2.98
CA THR A 122 14.25 28.35 -3.74
C THR A 122 15.42 27.71 -4.48
N ILE A 123 15.66 26.44 -4.25
CA ILE A 123 16.61 25.62 -5.01
C ILE A 123 15.92 25.18 -6.30
N THR A 124 16.36 25.73 -7.42
CA THR A 124 15.86 25.37 -8.75
C THR A 124 16.70 24.30 -9.43
N ASP A 125 17.95 24.10 -8.99
CA ASP A 125 18.86 23.13 -9.57
C ASP A 125 18.38 21.67 -9.34
N ASN A 126 18.13 20.97 -10.44
CA ASN A 126 17.59 19.63 -10.41
C ASN A 126 18.59 18.60 -9.86
N GLY A 127 19.88 18.79 -10.06
CA GLY A 127 20.90 17.90 -9.55
C GLY A 127 21.01 17.91 -8.03
N LEU A 128 20.91 19.09 -7.40
CA LEU A 128 20.85 19.20 -5.94
C LEU A 128 19.62 18.47 -5.40
N LYS A 129 18.46 18.67 -6.04
CA LYS A 129 17.21 17.95 -5.67
C LYS A 129 17.39 16.44 -5.79
N TYR A 130 18.00 15.97 -6.90
CA TYR A 130 18.26 14.57 -7.11
C TYR A 130 19.10 13.96 -5.98
N ILE A 131 20.22 14.58 -5.63
CA ILE A 131 21.13 14.06 -4.60
C ILE A 131 20.42 13.93 -3.25
N ILE A 132 19.64 14.94 -2.85
CA ILE A 132 18.89 14.88 -1.58
C ILE A 132 17.84 13.76 -1.60
N THR A 133 17.11 13.62 -2.70
CA THR A 133 15.99 12.68 -2.77
C THR A 133 16.44 11.24 -2.91
N HIS A 134 17.49 10.99 -3.70
CA HIS A 134 18.00 9.64 -3.96
C HIS A 134 19.20 9.27 -3.07
N GLY A 135 19.76 10.24 -2.35
CA GLY A 135 20.71 10.02 -1.27
C GLY A 135 20.01 9.55 0.00
N TYR A 136 20.64 9.79 1.15
CA TYR A 136 20.04 9.48 2.44
C TYR A 136 19.19 10.65 2.92
N ASN A 137 17.91 10.37 3.10
CA ASN A 137 17.04 11.21 3.91
C ASN A 137 16.28 10.26 4.86
N ASN A 138 16.01 10.70 6.06
CA ASN A 138 15.36 9.85 7.07
C ASN A 138 13.85 9.67 6.85
N THR A 139 13.30 10.22 5.79
CA THR A 139 11.87 10.14 5.44
C THR A 139 11.57 9.19 4.29
N ASN A 140 12.54 8.97 3.39
CA ASN A 140 12.38 8.07 2.25
C ASN A 140 13.41 6.93 2.31
N THR A 141 12.94 5.72 2.60
CA THR A 141 13.78 4.53 2.70
C THR A 141 13.74 3.68 1.42
N THR A 142 12.85 3.94 0.49
CA THR A 142 12.53 3.03 -0.62
C THR A 142 13.21 3.40 -1.94
N ASN A 143 13.39 4.69 -2.23
CA ASN A 143 13.93 5.16 -3.52
C ASN A 143 15.35 5.72 -3.43
N THR A 144 16.09 5.36 -2.39
CA THR A 144 17.48 5.80 -2.26
C THR A 144 18.40 4.96 -3.14
N ILE A 145 19.52 5.55 -3.54
CA ILE A 145 20.55 4.85 -4.33
C ILE A 145 21.10 3.61 -3.59
N PHE A 146 20.95 3.57 -2.27
CA PHE A 146 21.45 2.50 -1.41
C PHE A 146 20.61 1.21 -1.51
N THR A 147 19.38 1.27 -2.01
CA THR A 147 18.51 0.10 -2.18
C THR A 147 18.94 -0.78 -3.34
N THR A 148 19.75 -0.27 -4.26
CA THR A 148 20.18 -1.00 -5.46
C THR A 148 21.28 -2.05 -5.21
N ASN A 149 21.92 -2.04 -4.04
CA ASN A 149 23.05 -2.88 -3.67
C ASN A 149 24.21 -2.93 -4.68
N THR A 150 24.28 -1.96 -5.61
CA THR A 150 25.26 -1.94 -6.70
C THR A 150 26.71 -1.97 -6.17
N TYR A 151 26.97 -1.28 -5.07
CA TYR A 151 28.28 -1.20 -4.44
C TYR A 151 28.27 -1.77 -3.00
N GLY A 152 27.43 -2.77 -2.78
CA GLY A 152 27.23 -3.41 -1.49
C GLY A 152 26.11 -2.78 -0.67
N ASN A 153 25.62 -3.53 0.31
CA ASN A 153 24.57 -3.07 1.21
C ASN A 153 25.16 -2.08 2.24
N VAL A 154 24.62 -0.88 2.29
CA VAL A 154 24.97 0.12 3.30
C VAL A 154 23.83 0.18 4.33
N SER A 155 24.02 -0.46 5.48
CA SER A 155 23.05 -0.45 6.58
C SER A 155 23.24 0.75 7.52
N ASP A 156 24.47 1.24 7.70
CA ASP A 156 24.79 2.36 8.58
C ASP A 156 24.32 3.70 8.02
N ASN A 157 23.43 4.36 8.74
CA ASN A 157 22.87 5.66 8.36
C ASN A 157 23.91 6.79 8.38
N ASN A 158 24.96 6.71 9.20
CA ASN A 158 26.03 7.70 9.19
C ASN A 158 26.86 7.61 7.89
N ILE A 159 27.08 6.40 7.38
CA ILE A 159 27.74 6.20 6.08
C ILE A 159 26.88 6.77 4.96
N LYS A 160 25.57 6.49 4.96
CA LYS A 160 24.63 7.03 3.96
C LYS A 160 24.60 8.57 3.98
N GLN A 161 24.53 9.17 5.16
CA GLN A 161 24.56 10.62 5.33
C GLN A 161 25.88 11.20 4.81
N TYR A 162 27.00 10.59 5.16
CA TYR A 162 28.32 10.97 4.70
C TYR A 162 28.42 10.99 3.16
N ILE A 163 28.01 9.89 2.52
CA ILE A 163 28.02 9.75 1.06
C ILE A 163 27.21 10.87 0.42
N THR A 164 25.99 11.11 0.92
CA THR A 164 25.10 12.15 0.39
C THR A 164 25.71 13.54 0.55
N GLN A 165 26.30 13.84 1.70
CA GLN A 165 26.93 15.13 1.94
C GLN A 165 28.15 15.37 1.03
N VAL A 166 29.01 14.37 0.86
CA VAL A 166 30.18 14.50 -0.02
C VAL A 166 29.75 14.62 -1.48
N ALA A 167 28.72 13.88 -1.90
CA ALA A 167 28.16 14.01 -3.23
C ALA A 167 27.61 15.43 -3.52
N LEU A 168 26.93 16.06 -2.55
CA LEU A 168 26.48 17.46 -2.67
C LEU A 168 27.65 18.41 -2.90
N TRP A 169 28.70 18.31 -2.09
CA TRP A 169 29.88 19.18 -2.24
C TRP A 169 30.57 18.97 -3.58
N LEU A 170 30.73 17.71 -4.01
CA LEU A 170 31.36 17.41 -5.29
C LEU A 170 30.53 17.95 -6.46
N TYR A 171 29.21 17.73 -6.45
CA TYR A 171 28.31 18.25 -7.48
C TYR A 171 28.34 19.78 -7.55
N ILE A 172 28.28 20.48 -6.41
CA ILE A 172 28.38 21.95 -6.37
C ILE A 172 29.72 22.42 -6.91
N TYR A 173 30.82 21.74 -6.59
CA TYR A 173 32.14 22.07 -7.05
C TYR A 173 32.31 21.87 -8.57
N GLU A 174 31.82 20.79 -9.10
CA GLU A 174 31.84 20.48 -10.54
C GLU A 174 30.97 21.45 -11.36
N ASN A 175 29.90 21.94 -10.77
CA ASN A 175 28.99 22.91 -11.34
C ASN A 175 29.23 24.34 -10.82
N ASN A 176 30.45 24.66 -10.40
CA ASN A 176 30.78 25.94 -9.73
C ASN A 176 30.36 27.18 -10.53
N SER A 177 30.36 27.12 -11.86
CA SER A 177 29.87 28.20 -12.72
C SER A 177 28.39 28.53 -12.53
N LYS A 178 27.55 27.51 -12.19
CA LYS A 178 26.14 27.73 -11.85
C LYS A 178 25.97 28.34 -10.47
N PHE A 179 26.92 28.14 -9.54
CA PHE A 179 26.82 28.48 -8.13
C PHE A 179 27.76 29.61 -7.66
N THR A 180 28.37 30.33 -8.59
CA THR A 180 29.37 31.40 -8.28
C THR A 180 28.86 32.46 -7.35
N THR A 181 27.58 32.84 -7.44
CA THR A 181 26.96 33.87 -6.59
C THR A 181 26.29 33.32 -5.35
N THR A 182 26.21 31.98 -5.25
CA THR A 182 25.53 31.27 -4.14
C THR A 182 26.53 30.44 -3.36
N TYR A 183 26.61 29.14 -3.63
CA TYR A 183 27.37 28.18 -2.82
C TYR A 183 28.87 28.17 -3.08
N CYS A 184 29.32 28.75 -4.19
CA CYS A 184 30.74 28.88 -4.56
C CYS A 184 31.30 30.30 -4.39
N LYS A 185 30.50 31.22 -3.82
CA LYS A 185 30.95 32.56 -3.56
C LYS A 185 32.16 32.56 -2.62
N ASP A 186 33.17 33.37 -2.93
CA ASP A 186 34.43 33.49 -2.17
C ASP A 186 35.13 32.12 -1.98
N ASN A 187 35.09 31.24 -2.97
CA ASN A 187 35.65 29.89 -2.99
C ASN A 187 35.08 28.93 -1.93
N ALA A 188 33.87 29.17 -1.47
CA ALA A 188 33.22 28.37 -0.42
C ALA A 188 32.98 26.90 -0.77
N CYS A 189 33.00 26.56 -2.07
CA CYS A 189 32.82 25.16 -2.55
C CYS A 189 34.14 24.49 -2.92
N THR A 190 35.28 25.19 -2.90
CA THR A 190 36.55 24.71 -3.47
C THR A 190 37.22 23.64 -2.64
N PHE A 191 37.84 22.66 -3.29
CA PHE A 191 38.67 21.64 -2.64
C PHE A 191 40.14 22.03 -2.73
N TYR A 192 40.88 21.87 -1.63
CA TYR A 192 42.29 22.22 -1.52
C TYR A 192 43.13 21.03 -1.05
N ASP A 193 44.36 20.94 -1.53
CA ASP A 193 45.35 20.01 -0.98
C ASP A 193 45.91 20.51 0.36
N THR A 194 46.77 19.71 0.97
CA THR A 194 47.46 20.07 2.24
C THR A 194 48.37 21.29 2.12
N SER A 195 48.74 21.68 0.92
CA SER A 195 49.53 22.87 0.60
C SER A 195 48.70 24.06 0.17
N ASN A 196 47.36 24.00 0.31
CA ASN A 196 46.38 25.00 -0.12
C ASN A 196 46.31 25.25 -1.65
N ASN A 197 46.74 24.30 -2.48
CA ASN A 197 46.50 24.39 -3.91
C ASN A 197 45.10 23.90 -4.23
N VAL A 198 44.44 24.49 -5.24
CA VAL A 198 43.13 24.08 -5.72
C VAL A 198 43.25 22.71 -6.42
N ILE A 199 42.42 21.79 -6.03
CA ILE A 199 42.35 20.44 -6.63
C ILE A 199 41.28 20.43 -7.70
N THR A 200 41.56 19.88 -8.86
CA THR A 200 40.56 19.72 -9.92
C THR A 200 39.50 18.71 -9.52
N SER A 201 38.27 18.88 -10.04
CA SER A 201 37.20 17.91 -9.80
C SER A 201 37.55 16.50 -10.27
N GLN A 202 38.28 16.37 -11.38
CA GLN A 202 38.77 15.10 -11.89
C GLN A 202 39.68 14.38 -10.89
N ASN A 203 40.60 15.13 -10.24
CA ASN A 203 41.48 14.56 -9.22
C ASN A 203 40.71 14.12 -7.98
N ILE A 204 39.67 14.87 -7.58
CA ILE A 204 38.79 14.48 -6.47
C ILE A 204 38.03 13.18 -6.82
N ARG A 205 37.46 13.09 -8.03
CA ARG A 205 36.79 11.86 -8.48
C ARG A 205 37.74 10.66 -8.46
N SER A 206 38.91 10.81 -9.04
CA SER A 206 39.94 9.75 -9.08
C SER A 206 40.34 9.33 -7.67
N TYR A 207 40.48 10.24 -6.74
CA TYR A 207 40.83 9.98 -5.36
C TYR A 207 39.71 9.18 -4.64
N ILE A 208 38.46 9.61 -4.77
CA ILE A 208 37.31 8.90 -4.19
C ILE A 208 37.22 7.47 -4.76
N THR A 209 37.39 7.31 -6.08
CA THR A 209 37.36 6.00 -6.76
C THR A 209 38.50 5.09 -6.27
N THR A 210 39.69 5.64 -6.07
CA THR A 210 40.83 4.89 -5.52
C THR A 210 40.52 4.40 -4.12
N CYS A 211 39.96 5.24 -3.25
CA CYS A 211 39.55 4.86 -1.89
C CYS A 211 38.43 3.80 -1.92
N ALA A 212 37.50 3.89 -2.86
CA ALA A 212 36.43 2.93 -3.03
C ALA A 212 36.92 1.53 -3.48
N ASN A 213 38.07 1.46 -4.14
CA ASN A 213 38.65 0.18 -4.54
C ASN A 213 39.41 -0.54 -3.39
N TYR A 214 39.54 0.10 -2.24
CA TYR A 214 40.08 -0.55 -1.06
C TYR A 214 39.07 -1.54 -0.46
N THR A 215 39.59 -2.60 0.17
CA THR A 215 38.78 -3.65 0.79
C THR A 215 37.81 -3.07 1.81
N ASN A 216 36.52 -3.38 1.70
CA ASN A 216 35.43 -2.93 2.55
C ASN A 216 34.95 -1.47 2.36
N TYR A 217 35.47 -0.74 1.36
CA TYR A 217 35.09 0.66 1.11
C TYR A 217 34.40 0.88 -0.23
N ASN A 218 33.97 -0.19 -0.92
CA ASN A 218 33.33 -0.11 -2.22
C ASN A 218 32.10 0.82 -2.24
N TYR A 219 31.43 0.97 -1.10
CA TYR A 219 30.29 1.86 -0.93
C TYR A 219 30.60 3.34 -1.22
N LEU A 220 31.87 3.77 -1.16
CA LEU A 220 32.25 5.15 -1.51
C LEU A 220 31.95 5.48 -2.98
N ASN A 221 31.84 4.47 -3.86
CA ASN A 221 31.41 4.67 -5.26
C ASN A 221 30.00 5.23 -5.38
N TYR A 222 29.15 5.10 -4.36
CA TYR A 222 27.84 5.77 -4.38
C TYR A 222 27.94 7.28 -4.44
N ILE A 223 29.04 7.90 -3.97
CA ILE A 223 29.30 9.34 -4.09
C ILE A 223 29.32 9.72 -5.56
N ILE A 224 30.14 9.03 -6.35
CA ILE A 224 30.28 9.30 -7.78
C ILE A 224 28.98 9.00 -8.53
N LYS A 225 28.32 7.89 -8.19
CA LYS A 225 27.05 7.51 -8.81
C LYS A 225 25.93 8.53 -8.56
N LEU A 226 25.85 9.12 -7.35
CA LEU A 226 24.90 10.19 -7.04
C LEU A 226 25.16 11.41 -7.90
N VAL A 227 26.43 11.83 -8.04
CA VAL A 227 26.80 12.99 -8.86
C VAL A 227 26.51 12.73 -10.33
N ASP A 228 26.91 11.58 -10.88
CA ASP A 228 26.69 11.21 -12.29
C ASP A 228 25.20 11.16 -12.66
N ASN A 229 24.37 10.71 -11.75
CA ASN A 229 22.93 10.69 -11.94
C ASN A 229 22.33 12.09 -11.84
N ALA A 230 22.83 12.91 -10.89
CA ALA A 230 22.40 14.31 -10.71
C ALA A 230 22.70 15.16 -11.95
N GLU A 231 23.83 14.95 -12.62
CA GLU A 231 24.21 15.61 -13.86
C GLU A 231 23.23 15.35 -15.01
N LYS A 232 22.64 14.16 -15.02
CA LYS A 232 21.68 13.70 -16.06
C LYS A 232 20.24 14.01 -15.72
N TYR A 233 19.97 14.45 -14.51
CA TYR A 233 18.61 14.64 -14.03
C TYR A 233 18.02 15.96 -14.51
N THR A 234 17.04 15.89 -15.37
CA THR A 234 16.38 17.06 -15.99
C THR A 234 15.18 17.58 -15.20
N GLY A 235 14.86 16.95 -14.09
CA GLY A 235 13.58 17.19 -13.39
C GLY A 235 12.44 16.38 -14.02
N GLY A 236 11.32 16.34 -13.35
CA GLY A 236 10.17 15.57 -13.83
C GLY A 236 9.11 16.44 -14.49
N GLU A 237 8.30 15.81 -15.32
CA GLU A 237 7.10 16.40 -15.89
C GLU A 237 5.98 16.56 -14.84
N SER A 238 4.84 17.13 -15.23
CA SER A 238 3.70 17.33 -14.35
C SER A 238 3.26 16.02 -13.68
N SER A 239 3.07 16.07 -12.37
CA SER A 239 2.71 14.91 -11.58
C SER A 239 1.24 14.53 -11.80
N SER A 240 0.96 13.26 -11.98
CA SER A 240 -0.39 12.71 -12.00
C SER A 240 -0.37 11.25 -11.59
N ILE A 241 -1.36 10.84 -10.81
CA ILE A 241 -1.49 9.44 -10.39
C ILE A 241 -2.77 8.83 -10.96
N ASP A 242 -2.72 7.57 -11.30
CA ASP A 242 -3.86 6.76 -11.66
C ASP A 242 -3.83 5.44 -10.90
N VAL A 243 -4.99 4.91 -10.60
CA VAL A 243 -5.11 3.60 -9.97
C VAL A 243 -5.57 2.63 -11.05
N THR A 244 -4.62 1.91 -11.63
CA THR A 244 -4.95 0.88 -12.61
C THR A 244 -5.56 -0.32 -11.90
N LYS A 245 -6.78 -0.64 -12.27
CA LYS A 245 -7.40 -1.90 -11.89
C LYS A 245 -6.80 -2.99 -12.78
N ASN A 246 -5.98 -3.85 -12.20
CA ASN A 246 -5.49 -5.03 -12.90
C ASN A 246 -6.67 -6.00 -13.06
N GLY A 247 -7.24 -6.06 -14.27
CA GLY A 247 -8.28 -7.02 -14.58
C GLY A 247 -9.71 -6.49 -14.46
N SER A 248 -10.64 -7.40 -14.61
CA SER A 248 -12.08 -7.14 -14.62
C SER A 248 -12.57 -6.66 -13.24
N SER A 249 -13.70 -6.02 -13.24
CA SER A 249 -14.44 -5.53 -12.08
C SER A 249 -14.89 -6.64 -11.10
N ASN A 250 -14.20 -7.75 -11.02
CA ASN A 250 -14.59 -8.90 -10.21
C ASN A 250 -14.06 -8.75 -8.79
N TYR A 251 -14.89 -9.12 -7.86
CA TYR A 251 -14.51 -9.28 -6.48
C TYR A 251 -14.15 -10.74 -6.19
N ILE A 252 -13.24 -10.93 -5.24
CA ILE A 252 -12.84 -12.23 -4.72
C ILE A 252 -13.54 -12.42 -3.39
N PHE A 253 -14.19 -13.56 -3.20
CA PHE A 253 -14.90 -13.90 -1.98
C PHE A 253 -14.21 -15.07 -1.29
N ASN A 254 -14.27 -15.12 0.04
CA ASN A 254 -13.87 -16.29 0.78
C ASN A 254 -14.94 -17.40 0.68
N ASP A 255 -14.57 -18.64 1.05
CA ASP A 255 -15.43 -19.81 0.92
C ASP A 255 -16.79 -19.69 1.64
N ASN A 256 -16.85 -18.93 2.72
CA ASN A 256 -18.06 -18.71 3.50
C ASN A 256 -18.86 -17.47 3.08
N PHE A 257 -18.44 -16.75 2.06
CA PHE A 257 -19.06 -15.52 1.58
C PHE A 257 -19.23 -14.45 2.67
N THR A 258 -18.28 -14.37 3.61
CA THR A 258 -18.27 -13.40 4.73
C THR A 258 -17.25 -12.28 4.54
N LEU A 259 -16.38 -12.41 3.55
CA LEU A 259 -15.35 -11.44 3.21
C LEU A 259 -15.28 -11.27 1.69
N MET A 260 -15.36 -10.03 1.25
CA MET A 260 -15.10 -9.61 -0.12
C MET A 260 -13.75 -8.93 -0.20
N MET A 261 -13.01 -9.15 -1.27
CA MET A 261 -11.79 -8.43 -1.60
C MET A 261 -11.85 -7.93 -3.04
N THR A 262 -11.22 -6.80 -3.30
CA THR A 262 -10.96 -6.37 -4.68
C THR A 262 -9.87 -7.23 -5.30
N GLU A 263 -9.78 -7.24 -6.62
CA GLU A 263 -8.55 -7.63 -7.29
C GLU A 263 -7.40 -6.67 -6.90
N ALA A 264 -6.17 -7.04 -7.23
CA ALA A 264 -5.01 -6.20 -6.96
C ALA A 264 -5.12 -4.86 -7.70
N LEU A 265 -4.96 -3.78 -6.96
CA LEU A 265 -4.97 -2.40 -7.45
C LEU A 265 -3.53 -1.90 -7.43
N THR A 266 -3.07 -1.33 -8.54
CA THR A 266 -1.70 -0.85 -8.68
C THR A 266 -1.72 0.64 -8.99
N PRO A 267 -1.39 1.51 -8.03
CA PRO A 267 -1.20 2.93 -8.31
C PRO A 267 0.01 3.13 -9.21
N GLN A 268 -0.15 3.94 -10.23
CA GLN A 268 0.91 4.27 -11.18
C GLN A 268 0.89 5.77 -11.48
N SER A 269 2.06 6.35 -11.67
CA SER A 269 2.16 7.65 -12.31
C SER A 269 1.67 7.53 -13.76
N LYS A 270 0.81 8.45 -14.20
CA LYS A 270 0.31 8.48 -15.60
C LYS A 270 1.39 8.76 -16.62
N THR A 271 2.43 9.45 -16.18
CA THR A 271 3.60 9.75 -16.98
C THR A 271 4.78 8.99 -16.37
N ASN A 272 5.78 8.63 -17.18
CA ASN A 272 7.07 8.09 -16.70
C ASN A 272 7.80 9.18 -15.90
N ASN A 273 7.20 9.58 -14.78
CA ASN A 273 7.67 10.66 -13.97
C ASN A 273 8.71 10.15 -12.99
N SER A 274 9.97 10.46 -13.23
CA SER A 274 11.08 10.15 -12.32
C SER A 274 10.95 10.81 -10.94
N ASN A 275 10.04 11.75 -10.80
CA ASN A 275 9.73 12.41 -9.53
C ASN A 275 8.78 11.63 -8.62
N TYR A 276 8.14 10.58 -9.13
CA TYR A 276 7.29 9.72 -8.32
C TYR A 276 8.13 8.94 -7.31
N LEU A 277 7.76 9.01 -6.05
CA LEU A 277 8.50 8.37 -4.96
C LEU A 277 7.77 7.14 -4.44
N TYR A 278 6.55 7.35 -3.96
CA TYR A 278 5.69 6.33 -3.34
C TYR A 278 4.25 6.84 -3.31
N TYR A 279 3.34 6.04 -2.80
CA TYR A 279 1.98 6.48 -2.50
C TYR A 279 1.60 6.14 -1.05
N SER A 280 0.61 6.84 -0.53
CA SER A 280 -0.09 6.51 0.70
C SER A 280 -1.57 6.26 0.44
N LEU A 281 -2.23 5.56 1.37
CA LEU A 281 -3.62 5.15 1.23
C LEU A 281 -4.45 5.62 2.42
N GLU A 282 -5.67 6.04 2.12
CA GLU A 282 -6.71 6.32 3.10
C GLU A 282 -8.00 5.63 2.67
N ILE A 283 -8.75 5.10 3.62
CA ILE A 283 -10.06 4.51 3.40
C ILE A 283 -11.11 5.27 4.19
N SER A 284 -12.18 5.67 3.50
CA SER A 284 -13.38 6.23 4.12
C SER A 284 -14.48 5.19 4.08
N ASP A 285 -14.92 4.74 5.26
CA ASP A 285 -15.99 3.76 5.46
C ASP A 285 -17.07 4.34 6.40
N PRO A 286 -17.90 5.27 5.93
CA PRO A 286 -18.84 6.00 6.76
C PRO A 286 -19.92 5.12 7.40
N ASN A 287 -20.17 3.94 6.84
CA ASN A 287 -21.14 2.98 7.36
C ASN A 287 -20.53 1.94 8.31
N ASN A 288 -19.23 2.06 8.61
CA ASN A 288 -18.49 1.15 9.51
C ASN A 288 -18.66 -0.34 9.14
N TYR A 289 -18.53 -0.67 7.87
CA TYR A 289 -18.50 -2.06 7.42
C TYR A 289 -17.22 -2.78 7.86
N GLY A 290 -16.22 -2.04 8.29
CA GLY A 290 -14.94 -2.56 8.74
C GLY A 290 -13.97 -2.82 7.58
N ALA A 291 -14.07 -2.04 6.52
CA ALA A 291 -13.18 -2.12 5.36
C ALA A 291 -11.73 -1.83 5.74
N TYR A 292 -10.78 -2.54 5.11
CA TYR A 292 -9.36 -2.39 5.37
C TYR A 292 -8.51 -2.78 4.15
N PHE A 293 -7.24 -2.40 4.17
CA PHE A 293 -6.29 -2.76 3.12
C PHE A 293 -5.57 -4.07 3.41
N VAL A 294 -5.28 -4.84 2.36
CA VAL A 294 -4.45 -6.04 2.40
C VAL A 294 -3.40 -6.01 1.29
N ASP A 295 -2.31 -6.73 1.48
CA ASP A 295 -1.31 -6.96 0.44
C ASP A 295 -1.80 -7.98 -0.60
N THR A 296 -0.97 -8.29 -1.60
CA THR A 296 -1.30 -9.26 -2.64
C THR A 296 -1.46 -10.69 -2.10
N ASN A 297 -0.91 -10.99 -0.92
CA ASN A 297 -1.01 -12.26 -0.22
C ASN A 297 -2.19 -12.32 0.77
N ASN A 298 -3.03 -11.28 0.78
CA ASN A 298 -4.19 -11.11 1.66
C ASN A 298 -3.84 -10.86 3.14
N ASN A 299 -2.61 -10.44 3.46
CA ASN A 299 -2.25 -10.02 4.80
C ASN A 299 -2.71 -8.58 5.02
N LYS A 300 -3.32 -8.30 6.18
CA LYS A 300 -3.76 -6.96 6.54
C LYS A 300 -2.58 -6.01 6.63
N LEU A 301 -2.67 -4.88 5.93
CA LEU A 301 -1.69 -3.81 6.00
C LEU A 301 -1.89 -3.02 7.29
N THR A 302 -0.81 -2.88 8.05
CA THR A 302 -0.77 -2.11 9.32
C THR A 302 -0.22 -0.71 9.13
N ASN A 303 0.50 -0.49 8.03
CA ASN A 303 1.03 0.82 7.63
C ASN A 303 0.73 1.04 6.14
N THR A 304 0.06 2.15 5.83
CA THR A 304 -0.33 2.57 4.48
C THR A 304 0.27 3.92 4.10
N ASP A 305 1.19 4.46 4.90
CA ASP A 305 1.79 5.79 4.69
C ASP A 305 2.86 5.79 3.60
N VAL A 306 3.55 4.65 3.42
CA VAL A 306 4.61 4.49 2.40
C VAL A 306 4.42 3.17 1.68
N MET A 307 3.87 3.23 0.47
CA MET A 307 3.54 2.08 -0.36
C MET A 307 4.19 2.19 -1.74
N THR A 308 4.64 1.06 -2.28
CA THR A 308 5.25 0.99 -3.62
C THR A 308 4.68 -0.12 -4.51
N GLY A 309 4.03 -1.11 -3.92
CA GLY A 309 3.46 -2.28 -4.61
C GLY A 309 1.96 -2.19 -4.85
N SER A 310 1.35 -3.30 -5.18
CA SER A 310 -0.11 -3.42 -5.31
C SER A 310 -0.77 -3.68 -3.97
N PHE A 311 -2.02 -3.29 -3.85
CA PHE A 311 -2.85 -3.56 -2.68
C PHE A 311 -4.24 -4.07 -3.09
N LYS A 312 -5.01 -4.57 -2.14
CA LYS A 312 -6.42 -4.89 -2.30
C LYS A 312 -7.22 -4.24 -1.17
N VAL A 313 -8.50 -4.05 -1.39
CA VAL A 313 -9.45 -3.61 -0.36
C VAL A 313 -10.26 -4.81 0.08
N ALA A 314 -10.29 -5.08 1.37
CA ALA A 314 -11.08 -6.14 1.98
C ALA A 314 -12.26 -5.54 2.75
N VAL A 315 -13.45 -6.09 2.57
CA VAL A 315 -14.67 -5.64 3.23
C VAL A 315 -15.37 -6.85 3.85
N PRO A 316 -15.53 -6.90 5.18
CA PRO A 316 -16.38 -7.88 5.82
C PRO A 316 -17.83 -7.73 5.37
N LEU A 317 -18.46 -8.83 4.98
CA LEU A 317 -19.86 -8.86 4.57
C LEU A 317 -20.74 -9.18 5.77
N LYS A 318 -21.85 -8.45 5.90
CA LYS A 318 -22.87 -8.70 6.91
C LYS A 318 -23.76 -9.88 6.50
N GLU A 319 -24.43 -10.51 7.46
CA GLU A 319 -25.47 -11.52 7.17
C GLU A 319 -26.57 -10.92 6.31
N ASP A 320 -27.07 -9.73 6.68
CA ASP A 320 -27.97 -8.91 5.86
C ASP A 320 -27.17 -8.09 4.84
N ILE A 321 -26.70 -8.77 3.81
CA ILE A 321 -25.88 -8.16 2.75
C ILE A 321 -26.65 -7.09 1.96
N GLU A 322 -27.96 -7.19 1.88
CA GLU A 322 -28.81 -6.24 1.17
C GLU A 322 -28.89 -4.88 1.88
N SER A 323 -28.52 -4.83 3.16
CA SER A 323 -28.40 -3.57 3.88
C SER A 323 -27.12 -2.81 3.55
N MET A 324 -26.18 -3.41 2.83
CA MET A 324 -24.88 -2.82 2.52
C MET A 324 -24.92 -2.01 1.22
N ASP A 325 -24.28 -0.85 1.28
CA ASP A 325 -23.97 -0.04 0.10
C ASP A 325 -22.46 0.19 0.02
N LEU A 326 -21.78 -0.60 -0.78
CA LEU A 326 -20.33 -0.54 -0.93
C LEU A 326 -19.88 0.76 -1.64
N THR A 327 -20.76 1.43 -2.36
CA THR A 327 -20.42 2.67 -3.08
C THR A 327 -20.09 3.83 -2.14
N THR A 328 -20.45 3.70 -0.86
CA THR A 328 -20.08 4.66 0.19
C THR A 328 -18.64 4.53 0.66
N ILE A 329 -17.99 3.37 0.39
CA ILE A 329 -16.58 3.16 0.71
C ILE A 329 -15.74 3.84 -0.37
N THR A 330 -14.98 4.84 0.03
CA THR A 330 -14.07 5.57 -0.85
C THR A 330 -12.62 5.30 -0.45
N ILE A 331 -11.81 4.97 -1.44
CA ILE A 331 -10.37 4.78 -1.30
C ILE A 331 -9.69 6.00 -1.90
N LYS A 332 -8.84 6.65 -1.11
CA LYS A 332 -7.98 7.74 -1.56
C LYS A 332 -6.56 7.25 -1.71
N VAL A 333 -5.94 7.59 -2.80
CA VAL A 333 -4.55 7.27 -3.12
C VAL A 333 -3.82 8.59 -3.29
N TYR A 334 -2.84 8.83 -2.45
CA TYR A 334 -2.01 10.03 -2.48
C TYR A 334 -0.66 9.67 -3.09
N GLY A 335 -0.42 10.10 -4.33
CA GLY A 335 0.88 9.97 -4.97
C GLY A 335 1.85 11.06 -4.47
N HIS A 336 3.00 10.64 -3.97
CA HIS A 336 4.03 11.55 -3.48
C HIS A 336 5.11 11.73 -4.53
N TYR A 337 5.31 12.97 -4.93
CA TYR A 337 6.23 13.36 -5.99
C TYR A 337 7.23 14.40 -5.47
N ILE A 338 8.46 14.37 -5.98
CA ILE A 338 9.41 15.45 -5.74
C ILE A 338 8.90 16.71 -6.43
N THR A 339 8.76 17.80 -5.68
CA THR A 339 8.40 19.09 -6.29
C THR A 339 9.55 19.65 -7.12
N ASN A 340 9.21 20.52 -8.08
CA ASN A 340 10.20 21.28 -8.82
C ASN A 340 10.87 22.40 -7.97
N SER A 341 10.57 22.51 -6.68
CA SER A 341 11.12 23.49 -5.77
C SER A 341 11.79 22.81 -4.59
N GLY A 342 12.99 23.25 -4.25
CA GLY A 342 13.70 22.94 -3.03
C GLY A 342 14.02 24.24 -2.30
N TYR A 343 14.39 24.18 -1.03
CA TYR A 343 14.70 25.37 -0.24
C TYR A 343 16.05 25.23 0.43
N ASP A 344 16.90 26.27 0.32
CA ASP A 344 18.04 26.47 1.21
C ASP A 344 17.71 27.47 2.30
N TYR A 345 18.36 27.34 3.41
CA TYR A 345 18.16 28.17 4.58
C TYR A 345 19.47 28.85 4.95
N ARG A 346 19.38 30.13 5.29
CA ARG A 346 20.46 30.84 5.96
C ARG A 346 20.45 30.46 7.44
N VAL A 347 21.62 30.19 7.95
CA VAL A 347 21.79 30.00 9.39
C VAL A 347 21.97 31.36 10.03
N THR A 348 21.14 31.68 11.02
CA THR A 348 21.24 32.87 11.83
C THR A 348 21.45 32.50 13.29
N ASN A 349 22.20 33.34 14.03
CA ASN A 349 22.37 33.15 15.47
C ASN A 349 21.10 33.61 16.21
N SER A 350 20.48 32.71 16.97
CA SER A 350 19.22 32.96 17.70
C SER A 350 19.29 34.02 18.77
N SER A 351 20.51 34.34 19.27
CA SER A 351 20.69 35.27 20.39
C SER A 351 20.73 36.73 19.97
N ASN A 352 20.94 37.05 18.70
CA ASN A 352 21.21 38.41 18.26
C ASN A 352 20.63 38.84 16.89
N GLY A 353 19.83 37.99 16.24
CA GLY A 353 19.10 38.29 15.00
C GLY A 353 19.93 38.56 13.73
N LEU A 354 21.16 39.00 13.88
CA LEU A 354 22.15 39.25 12.82
C LEU A 354 23.52 38.89 13.36
N LEU A 355 24.34 38.24 12.57
CA LEU A 355 25.74 37.92 12.87
C LEU A 355 26.46 39.14 13.45
N LYS A 356 26.85 39.03 14.70
CA LYS A 356 27.52 40.11 15.42
C LYS A 356 28.89 40.50 14.83
N ASP A 357 29.50 39.54 14.13
CA ASP A 357 30.77 39.75 13.45
C ASP A 357 30.60 39.51 11.93
N LYS A 358 30.81 40.58 11.16
CA LYS A 358 30.80 40.53 9.69
C LYS A 358 31.86 39.59 9.08
N LYS A 359 32.76 39.04 9.90
CA LYS A 359 33.81 38.14 9.46
C LYS A 359 33.41 36.66 9.51
N THR A 360 32.42 36.29 10.32
CA THR A 360 31.99 34.87 10.43
C THR A 360 30.84 34.65 9.47
N ARG A 361 31.08 33.85 8.43
CA ARG A 361 30.07 33.41 7.48
C ARG A 361 29.72 31.97 7.74
N TYR A 362 28.44 31.70 8.02
CA TYR A 362 27.93 30.34 8.15
C TYR A 362 27.53 29.80 6.81
N SER A 363 27.66 28.49 6.68
CA SER A 363 27.23 27.75 5.50
C SER A 363 25.71 27.78 5.36
N ASN A 364 25.23 27.94 4.14
CA ASN A 364 23.83 27.66 3.84
C ASN A 364 23.57 26.16 4.06
N ILE A 365 22.38 25.85 4.57
CA ILE A 365 21.97 24.50 4.92
C ILE A 365 20.74 24.16 4.10
N MET A 366 20.75 22.98 3.51
CA MET A 366 19.62 22.40 2.82
C MET A 366 18.98 21.36 3.72
N LEU A 367 17.64 21.33 3.77
CA LEU A 367 16.93 20.23 4.41
C LEU A 367 17.23 18.92 3.66
N GLY A 368 17.48 17.86 4.39
CA GLY A 368 17.60 16.50 3.87
C GLY A 368 16.26 15.92 3.39
N TYR A 369 15.33 16.78 3.07
CA TYR A 369 14.02 16.47 2.54
C TYR A 369 13.65 17.52 1.48
N VAL A 370 13.30 17.05 0.32
CA VAL A 370 12.74 17.92 -0.73
C VAL A 370 11.22 17.89 -0.55
N PRO A 371 10.55 19.05 -0.44
CA PRO A 371 9.10 19.09 -0.33
C PRO A 371 8.46 18.26 -1.43
N THR A 372 7.51 17.41 -1.06
CA THR A 372 6.78 16.59 -2.01
C THR A 372 5.45 17.24 -2.34
N GLU A 373 5.11 17.23 -3.61
CA GLU A 373 3.75 17.47 -4.06
C GLU A 373 2.95 16.20 -3.84
N ILE A 374 1.73 16.34 -3.33
CA ILE A 374 0.81 15.23 -3.11
C ILE A 374 -0.31 15.36 -4.13
N ILE A 375 -0.45 14.36 -4.99
CA ILE A 375 -1.53 14.26 -5.98
C ILE A 375 -2.50 13.21 -5.50
N GLU A 376 -3.76 13.62 -5.32
CA GLU A 376 -4.84 12.76 -4.88
C GLU A 376 -5.58 12.15 -6.08
N ALA A 377 -5.87 10.86 -5.99
CA ALA A 377 -6.87 10.18 -6.80
C ALA A 377 -7.77 9.38 -5.88
N ASP A 378 -9.05 9.32 -6.19
CA ASP A 378 -10.01 8.54 -5.42
C ASP A 378 -10.83 7.61 -6.30
N PHE A 379 -11.41 6.59 -5.70
CA PHE A 379 -12.41 5.74 -6.31
C PHE A 379 -13.29 5.13 -5.23
N SER A 380 -14.55 4.89 -5.57
CA SER A 380 -15.48 4.14 -4.72
C SER A 380 -15.58 2.70 -5.15
N LEU A 381 -15.87 1.82 -4.21
CA LEU A 381 -16.24 0.44 -4.52
C LEU A 381 -17.59 0.41 -5.26
N ARG A 382 -17.89 -0.73 -5.84
CA ARG A 382 -19.15 -0.96 -6.57
C ARG A 382 -19.96 -2.03 -5.87
N ASN A 383 -21.28 -1.87 -5.86
CA ASN A 383 -22.17 -2.94 -5.45
C ASN A 383 -22.12 -4.09 -6.47
N PHE A 384 -22.53 -5.27 -6.05
CA PHE A 384 -22.63 -6.46 -6.87
C PHE A 384 -23.98 -7.14 -6.69
N VAL A 385 -24.29 -8.08 -7.57
CA VAL A 385 -25.46 -8.97 -7.45
C VAL A 385 -24.96 -10.32 -6.93
N LYS A 386 -25.50 -10.76 -5.78
CA LYS A 386 -25.28 -12.11 -5.21
C LYS A 386 -26.34 -13.04 -5.76
N ILE A 387 -25.94 -14.13 -6.35
CA ILE A 387 -26.86 -15.13 -6.91
C ILE A 387 -26.61 -16.45 -6.20
N SER A 388 -27.63 -16.92 -5.50
CA SER A 388 -27.66 -18.21 -4.83
C SER A 388 -28.48 -19.19 -5.65
N LYS A 389 -27.89 -20.34 -6.00
CA LYS A 389 -28.57 -21.47 -6.57
C LYS A 389 -28.67 -22.55 -5.50
N ILE A 390 -29.88 -22.79 -4.98
CA ILE A 390 -30.07 -23.63 -3.81
C ILE A 390 -30.97 -24.81 -4.06
N ASP A 391 -30.80 -25.87 -3.24
CA ASP A 391 -31.71 -26.97 -3.12
C ASP A 391 -32.92 -26.57 -2.26
N ALA A 392 -34.11 -26.68 -2.80
CA ALA A 392 -35.35 -26.29 -2.12
C ALA A 392 -35.62 -27.10 -0.83
N ALA A 393 -35.06 -28.31 -0.70
CA ALA A 393 -35.28 -29.19 0.46
C ALA A 393 -34.44 -28.81 1.67
N ASN A 394 -33.24 -28.22 1.49
CA ASN A 394 -32.29 -27.96 2.59
C ASN A 394 -31.66 -26.56 2.56
N SER A 395 -32.00 -25.72 1.59
CA SER A 395 -31.51 -24.34 1.40
C SER A 395 -29.99 -24.22 1.25
N LYS A 396 -29.30 -25.31 0.87
CA LYS A 396 -27.86 -25.27 0.62
C LYS A 396 -27.58 -24.97 -0.84
N GLU A 397 -26.44 -24.29 -1.07
CA GLU A 397 -25.94 -24.04 -2.43
C GLU A 397 -25.87 -25.31 -3.23
N LEU A 398 -26.38 -25.28 -4.45
CA LEU A 398 -26.57 -26.43 -5.34
C LEU A 398 -25.66 -26.29 -6.56
N PRO A 399 -24.57 -27.08 -6.64
CA PRO A 399 -23.65 -27.03 -7.77
C PRO A 399 -24.19 -27.72 -9.00
N GLY A 400 -23.72 -27.34 -10.19
CA GLY A 400 -23.94 -28.03 -11.46
C GLY A 400 -25.11 -27.53 -12.30
N ALA A 401 -25.82 -26.48 -11.88
CA ALA A 401 -26.78 -25.77 -12.73
C ALA A 401 -26.03 -24.81 -13.69
N THR A 402 -26.44 -24.77 -14.95
CA THR A 402 -26.01 -23.65 -15.83
C THR A 402 -27.05 -22.55 -15.77
N LEU A 403 -26.59 -21.38 -15.34
CA LEU A 403 -27.39 -20.18 -15.19
C LEU A 403 -26.99 -19.12 -16.22
N GLU A 404 -27.96 -18.34 -16.66
CA GLU A 404 -27.73 -17.21 -17.57
C GLU A 404 -28.48 -15.97 -17.06
N ILE A 405 -27.76 -14.85 -16.95
CA ILE A 405 -28.34 -13.53 -16.79
C ILE A 405 -28.36 -12.83 -18.15
N THR A 406 -29.48 -12.23 -18.49
CA THR A 406 -29.64 -11.42 -19.70
C THR A 406 -30.21 -10.06 -19.31
N ASN A 407 -29.63 -8.95 -19.83
CA ASN A 407 -30.22 -7.64 -19.73
C ASN A 407 -31.50 -7.60 -20.56
N VAL A 408 -32.58 -7.07 -19.98
CA VAL A 408 -33.91 -7.06 -20.64
C VAL A 408 -33.94 -6.07 -21.83
N ASP A 409 -33.26 -4.95 -21.69
CA ASP A 409 -33.26 -3.88 -22.68
C ASP A 409 -32.15 -4.09 -23.76
N ASP A 410 -31.13 -4.89 -23.45
CA ASP A 410 -30.00 -5.24 -24.34
C ASP A 410 -29.68 -6.72 -24.26
N SER A 411 -30.32 -7.52 -25.09
CA SER A 411 -30.15 -8.97 -25.11
C SER A 411 -28.75 -9.45 -25.52
N SER A 412 -27.87 -8.54 -26.01
CA SER A 412 -26.46 -8.89 -26.28
C SER A 412 -25.63 -8.98 -25.00
N LYS A 413 -26.04 -8.32 -23.91
CA LYS A 413 -25.41 -8.37 -22.59
C LYS A 413 -25.88 -9.60 -21.85
N LYS A 414 -25.13 -10.70 -22.02
CA LYS A 414 -25.39 -12.00 -21.41
C LYS A 414 -24.19 -12.47 -20.61
N TYR A 415 -24.48 -13.12 -19.48
CA TYR A 415 -23.48 -13.69 -18.58
C TYR A 415 -23.94 -15.10 -18.20
N SER A 416 -23.11 -16.11 -18.45
CA SER A 416 -23.43 -17.50 -18.15
C SER A 416 -22.33 -18.16 -17.34
N TRP A 417 -22.70 -18.99 -16.36
CA TRP A 417 -21.79 -19.74 -15.51
C TRP A 417 -22.43 -21.03 -15.01
N VAL A 418 -21.62 -21.92 -14.43
CA VAL A 418 -22.08 -23.11 -13.74
C VAL A 418 -22.08 -22.85 -12.23
N SER A 419 -23.19 -23.13 -11.54
CA SER A 419 -23.30 -22.97 -10.09
C SER A 419 -22.31 -23.87 -9.33
N THR A 420 -21.87 -23.40 -8.18
CA THR A 420 -20.91 -24.05 -7.29
C THR A 420 -21.51 -24.25 -5.89
N ASN A 421 -20.70 -24.65 -4.92
CA ASN A 421 -21.10 -24.75 -3.50
C ASN A 421 -21.13 -23.40 -2.78
N THR A 422 -20.89 -22.30 -3.50
CA THR A 422 -20.90 -20.93 -2.98
C THR A 422 -21.72 -20.04 -3.90
N PRO A 423 -22.33 -18.96 -3.38
CA PRO A 423 -23.02 -17.99 -4.22
C PRO A 423 -22.11 -17.42 -5.31
N HIS A 424 -22.69 -17.10 -6.45
CA HIS A 424 -22.02 -16.37 -7.51
C HIS A 424 -22.24 -14.86 -7.34
N ALA A 425 -21.17 -14.08 -7.42
CA ALA A 425 -21.24 -12.63 -7.36
C ALA A 425 -20.80 -12.01 -8.67
N ILE A 426 -21.59 -11.09 -9.19
CA ILE A 426 -21.33 -10.44 -10.46
C ILE A 426 -21.64 -8.94 -10.38
N TYR A 427 -20.77 -8.12 -10.98
CA TYR A 427 -21.07 -6.70 -11.21
C TYR A 427 -21.96 -6.57 -12.44
N LEU A 428 -23.09 -5.89 -12.28
CA LEU A 428 -23.99 -5.52 -13.37
C LEU A 428 -24.23 -4.00 -13.35
N GLU A 429 -24.32 -3.40 -14.52
CA GLU A 429 -24.74 -2.02 -14.67
C GLU A 429 -26.21 -1.83 -14.25
N ASN A 430 -26.60 -0.59 -13.97
CA ASN A 430 -28.01 -0.30 -13.69
C ASN A 430 -28.90 -0.76 -14.85
N GLY A 431 -30.00 -1.42 -14.53
CA GLY A 431 -30.90 -1.95 -15.56
C GLY A 431 -31.81 -3.05 -15.06
N LYS A 432 -32.64 -3.57 -15.96
CA LYS A 432 -33.52 -4.71 -15.71
C LYS A 432 -32.88 -5.98 -16.26
N TYR A 433 -32.92 -7.04 -15.47
CA TYR A 433 -32.32 -8.30 -15.81
C TYR A 433 -33.26 -9.48 -15.56
N LYS A 434 -33.01 -10.57 -16.25
CA LYS A 434 -33.64 -11.87 -16.01
C LYS A 434 -32.57 -12.92 -15.78
N LEU A 435 -32.77 -13.73 -14.73
CA LEU A 435 -31.96 -14.91 -14.41
C LEU A 435 -32.72 -16.15 -14.81
N CYS A 436 -32.17 -16.95 -15.69
CA CYS A 436 -32.76 -18.20 -16.17
C CYS A 436 -31.82 -19.38 -15.92
N GLU A 437 -32.39 -20.56 -15.64
CA GLU A 437 -31.65 -21.80 -15.65
C GLU A 437 -31.74 -22.42 -17.06
N THR A 438 -30.61 -22.71 -17.67
CA THR A 438 -30.53 -23.33 -19.00
C THR A 438 -30.27 -24.82 -18.91
N ILE A 439 -29.61 -25.29 -17.86
CA ILE A 439 -29.35 -26.68 -17.57
C ILE A 439 -29.51 -26.94 -16.06
N ALA A 440 -30.38 -27.84 -15.67
CA ALA A 440 -30.54 -28.21 -14.27
C ALA A 440 -29.42 -29.14 -13.79
N PRO A 441 -29.08 -29.13 -12.48
CA PRO A 441 -28.16 -30.10 -11.90
C PRO A 441 -28.72 -31.53 -12.03
N LYS A 442 -27.83 -32.50 -12.05
CA LYS A 442 -28.22 -33.92 -12.14
C LYS A 442 -29.13 -34.32 -10.98
N GLY A 443 -30.31 -34.84 -11.28
CA GLY A 443 -31.30 -35.28 -10.28
C GLY A 443 -32.27 -34.16 -9.84
N TYR A 444 -32.26 -33.04 -10.50
CA TYR A 444 -33.15 -31.89 -10.22
C TYR A 444 -34.01 -31.56 -11.46
N THR A 445 -35.15 -30.96 -11.22
CA THR A 445 -36.07 -30.51 -12.28
C THR A 445 -35.63 -29.15 -12.79
N LEU A 446 -35.55 -28.94 -14.11
CA LEU A 446 -35.23 -27.66 -14.71
C LEU A 446 -36.25 -26.60 -14.32
N LYS A 447 -35.78 -25.48 -13.81
CA LYS A 447 -36.59 -24.29 -13.53
C LYS A 447 -36.80 -23.50 -14.84
N THR A 448 -37.98 -23.68 -15.44
CA THR A 448 -38.29 -23.03 -16.73
C THR A 448 -38.68 -21.57 -16.59
N GLU A 449 -39.09 -21.13 -15.40
CA GLU A 449 -39.46 -19.77 -15.11
C GLU A 449 -38.22 -18.91 -14.70
N CYS A 450 -37.98 -17.85 -15.43
CA CYS A 450 -36.87 -16.92 -15.13
C CYS A 450 -37.26 -15.94 -14.01
N ILE A 451 -36.29 -15.53 -13.23
CA ILE A 451 -36.45 -14.52 -12.17
C ILE A 451 -36.06 -13.16 -12.72
N ASN A 452 -37.01 -12.20 -12.68
CA ASN A 452 -36.75 -10.82 -13.06
C ASN A 452 -36.27 -10.01 -11.85
N PHE A 453 -35.23 -9.18 -12.02
CA PHE A 453 -34.72 -8.30 -10.99
C PHE A 453 -34.20 -7.00 -11.59
N THR A 454 -34.04 -5.97 -10.75
CA THR A 454 -33.55 -4.64 -11.18
C THR A 454 -32.29 -4.31 -10.39
N VAL A 455 -31.27 -3.79 -11.08
CA VAL A 455 -30.04 -3.26 -10.50
C VAL A 455 -30.09 -1.75 -10.54
N ASP A 456 -29.95 -1.09 -9.41
CA ASP A 456 -29.97 0.37 -9.27
C ASP A 456 -28.69 0.98 -8.68
N SER A 457 -27.67 0.14 -8.45
CA SER A 457 -26.35 0.45 -7.85
C SER A 457 -26.35 0.99 -6.41
N LYS A 458 -27.51 1.16 -5.77
CA LYS A 458 -27.60 1.70 -4.41
C LYS A 458 -27.40 0.65 -3.32
N LYS A 459 -27.50 -0.63 -3.65
CA LYS A 459 -27.44 -1.76 -2.71
C LYS A 459 -26.83 -2.99 -3.37
N ILE A 460 -26.33 -3.88 -2.54
CA ILE A 460 -26.07 -5.26 -2.95
C ILE A 460 -27.43 -5.95 -3.12
N ILE A 461 -27.61 -6.65 -4.22
CA ILE A 461 -28.85 -7.34 -4.54
C ILE A 461 -28.65 -8.84 -4.40
N SER A 462 -29.54 -9.52 -3.70
CA SER A 462 -29.57 -10.99 -3.63
C SER A 462 -30.67 -11.55 -4.50
N VAL A 463 -30.33 -12.53 -5.32
CA VAL A 463 -31.29 -13.30 -6.15
C VAL A 463 -31.09 -14.77 -5.87
N THR A 464 -32.16 -15.45 -5.47
CA THR A 464 -32.13 -16.89 -5.16
C THR A 464 -32.98 -17.66 -6.14
N MET A 465 -32.41 -18.71 -6.71
CA MET A 465 -33.13 -19.67 -7.56
C MET A 465 -33.07 -21.05 -6.96
N GLU A 466 -34.23 -21.66 -6.75
CA GLU A 466 -34.39 -22.95 -6.09
C GLU A 466 -34.72 -24.05 -7.12
N ASN A 467 -34.19 -25.25 -6.93
CA ASN A 467 -34.61 -26.45 -7.67
C ASN A 467 -35.11 -27.52 -6.72
N ASP A 468 -36.17 -28.18 -7.17
CA ASP A 468 -36.68 -29.38 -6.56
C ASP A 468 -36.02 -30.62 -7.17
N THR A 469 -35.79 -31.62 -6.33
CA THR A 469 -35.35 -32.94 -6.82
C THR A 469 -36.38 -33.54 -7.77
N THR A 470 -35.92 -34.19 -8.86
CA THR A 470 -36.80 -34.96 -9.70
C THR A 470 -37.40 -36.11 -8.88
N ILE A 471 -38.72 -36.02 -8.63
CA ILE A 471 -39.45 -37.15 -8.05
C ILE A 471 -39.52 -38.24 -9.13
N THR A 472 -38.58 -39.17 -9.15
CA THR A 472 -38.83 -40.44 -9.81
C THR A 472 -39.86 -41.17 -8.98
N PRO A 473 -41.08 -41.42 -9.49
CA PRO A 473 -42.04 -42.25 -8.77
C PRO A 473 -41.30 -43.52 -8.39
N PRO A 474 -41.48 -44.02 -7.16
CA PRO A 474 -40.91 -45.33 -6.83
C PRO A 474 -41.38 -46.28 -7.90
N ASN A 475 -40.45 -47.05 -8.45
CA ASN A 475 -40.77 -48.15 -9.36
C ASN A 475 -41.54 -49.18 -8.52
N THR A 476 -42.80 -48.85 -8.24
CA THR A 476 -43.73 -49.77 -7.62
C THR A 476 -43.78 -50.88 -8.64
N GLY A 477 -43.06 -51.97 -8.34
CA GLY A 477 -42.91 -53.13 -9.22
C GLY A 477 -44.26 -53.66 -9.61
N MET A 478 -44.93 -52.92 -10.48
CA MET A 478 -46.01 -53.47 -11.26
C MET A 478 -45.37 -54.55 -12.15
N PHE A 479 -45.63 -55.80 -11.82
CA PHE A 479 -45.31 -56.89 -12.71
C PHE A 479 -45.61 -56.46 -14.14
N SER A 480 -44.67 -56.57 -15.03
CA SER A 480 -44.93 -56.22 -16.43
C SER A 480 -46.23 -56.95 -16.84
N SER A 481 -47.02 -56.37 -17.72
CA SER A 481 -48.27 -56.98 -18.19
C SER A 481 -48.03 -58.41 -18.59
N LYS A 482 -46.86 -58.72 -19.13
CA LYS A 482 -46.45 -60.17 -19.44
C LYS A 482 -46.38 -61.03 -18.18
N SER A 483 -45.85 -60.49 -17.03
CA SER A 483 -45.79 -61.28 -15.78
C SER A 483 -47.18 -61.49 -15.19
N ILE A 484 -48.10 -60.54 -15.31
CA ILE A 484 -49.53 -60.78 -14.90
C ILE A 484 -50.22 -61.78 -15.76
N TYR A 485 -49.98 -61.76 -17.07
CA TYR A 485 -50.54 -62.80 -17.97
C TYR A 485 -49.94 -64.16 -17.66
N ILE A 486 -48.69 -64.32 -17.37
CA ILE A 486 -48.06 -65.63 -17.00
C ILE A 486 -48.63 -66.14 -15.69
N ILE A 487 -48.74 -65.28 -14.66
CA ILE A 487 -49.33 -65.70 -13.38
C ILE A 487 -50.83 -66.08 -13.54
N GLY A 488 -51.57 -65.27 -14.28
CA GLY A 488 -52.98 -65.53 -14.58
C GLY A 488 -53.16 -66.80 -15.34
N SER A 489 -52.38 -67.10 -16.37
CA SER A 489 -52.44 -68.35 -17.13
C SER A 489 -52.04 -69.58 -16.28
N LEU A 490 -51.04 -69.44 -15.40
CA LEU A 490 -50.64 -70.50 -14.46
C LEU A 490 -51.77 -70.88 -13.48
N LEU A 491 -52.46 -69.86 -12.94
CA LEU A 491 -53.62 -70.07 -12.07
C LEU A 491 -54.78 -70.73 -12.77
N ILE A 492 -55.05 -70.40 -14.04
CA ILE A 492 -56.07 -71.03 -14.85
C ILE A 492 -55.71 -72.54 -15.09
N VAL A 493 -54.46 -72.85 -15.44
CA VAL A 493 -54.01 -74.26 -15.65
C VAL A 493 -54.11 -75.06 -14.36
N ILE A 494 -53.71 -74.48 -13.21
CA ILE A 494 -53.86 -75.13 -11.91
C ILE A 494 -55.36 -75.39 -11.58
N GLY A 495 -56.21 -74.38 -11.80
CA GLY A 495 -57.65 -74.50 -11.63
C GLY A 495 -58.28 -75.59 -12.49
N PHE A 496 -57.95 -75.68 -13.78
CA PHE A 496 -58.41 -76.70 -14.65
C PHE A 496 -57.88 -78.11 -14.23
N SER A 497 -56.65 -78.22 -13.85
CA SER A 497 -56.03 -79.47 -13.39
C SER A 497 -56.73 -79.99 -12.13
N THR A 498 -57.05 -79.11 -11.20
CA THR A 498 -57.78 -79.47 -9.97
C THR A 498 -59.21 -79.91 -10.27
N ILE A 499 -59.90 -79.23 -11.18
CA ILE A 499 -61.26 -79.67 -11.62
C ILE A 499 -61.22 -81.04 -12.28
N VAL A 500 -60.26 -81.30 -13.17
CA VAL A 500 -60.07 -82.60 -13.81
C VAL A 500 -59.75 -83.71 -12.80
N ILE A 501 -58.91 -83.45 -11.81
CA ILE A 501 -58.59 -84.36 -10.74
C ILE A 501 -59.82 -84.68 -9.88
N ILE A 502 -60.58 -83.68 -9.53
CA ILE A 502 -61.82 -83.84 -8.75
C ILE A 502 -62.85 -84.60 -9.58
N TYR A 503 -63.03 -84.30 -10.88
CA TYR A 503 -63.94 -85.01 -11.78
C TYR A 503 -63.55 -86.48 -11.92
N ASN A 504 -62.28 -86.76 -12.17
CA ASN A 504 -61.78 -88.13 -12.30
C ASN A 504 -61.87 -88.94 -10.98
N LYS A 505 -61.72 -88.26 -9.83
CA LYS A 505 -61.90 -88.85 -8.50
C LYS A 505 -63.37 -89.18 -8.25
N LYS A 506 -64.31 -88.34 -8.72
CA LYS A 506 -65.75 -88.59 -8.61
C LYS A 506 -66.22 -89.74 -9.51
N GLN A 507 -65.64 -89.93 -10.70
CA GLN A 507 -65.93 -91.09 -11.56
C GLN A 507 -65.35 -92.40 -11.04
N ARG A 508 -64.34 -92.45 -10.18
CA ARG A 508 -63.77 -93.64 -9.56
C ARG A 508 -64.50 -94.08 -8.26
N LEU A 509 -65.45 -93.29 -7.81
CA LEU A 509 -66.27 -93.56 -6.60
C LEU A 509 -67.75 -93.78 -6.91
N SER A 510 -68.17 -93.80 -8.17
CA SER A 510 -69.42 -94.32 -8.74
C SER A 510 -69.13 -95.65 -9.44
#